data_27b6b18348ce21800b279782cf429780
#
_entry.id   27b6b18348ce21800b279782cf429780
#
_cell.length_a   1.000
_cell.length_b   1.000
_cell.length_c   1.000
_cell.angle_alpha   90.00
_cell.angle_beta   90.00
_cell.angle_gamma   90.00
#
_symmetry.space_group_name_H-M   'P 1'
#
loop_
_entity.id
_entity.type
_entity.pdbx_description
1 polymer ?
#
loop_
_entity_poly.entity_id
_entity_poly.type
_entity_poly.pdbx_seq_one_letter_code
_entity_poly.pdbx_strand_id
1 'polypeptide(L)'
;SPFVGMFSLAGIGIAASLVNFVVLTSAASSANSGIFSTSRMVYGLAHDGAAPSALGKLTKTGVPANALYLTTVMLLFSLVMLYAGNGIMEAFTVVTSVASMMGIFTWSMILIAYLVYRKKFPERHEASEYKMPWGIGMSWFGLVFFAVMVYALSLYPDTAVGLALTPVWFIALAIGYEILTRRHAAKRVRVLASENT
;
A
#
# COMPACT_ATOMS: atom_id res chain seq x y z
N SER A 1 19.23 -4.56 -13.91
CA SER A 1 17.94 -5.05 -14.44
C SER A 1 18.19 -6.28 -15.34
N PRO A 2 17.42 -7.38 -15.21
CA PRO A 2 17.56 -8.56 -16.07
C PRO A 2 17.48 -8.23 -17.57
N PHE A 3 16.61 -7.30 -17.93
CA PHE A 3 16.46 -6.82 -19.30
C PHE A 3 17.71 -6.15 -19.86
N VAL A 4 18.36 -5.28 -19.07
CA VAL A 4 19.62 -4.63 -19.47
C VAL A 4 20.73 -5.66 -19.62
N GLY A 5 20.81 -6.64 -18.70
CA GLY A 5 21.79 -7.73 -18.76
C GLY A 5 21.65 -8.57 -20.03
N MET A 6 20.41 -8.88 -20.45
CA MET A 6 20.14 -9.67 -21.63
C MET A 6 20.67 -8.99 -22.92
N PHE A 7 20.41 -7.69 -23.09
CA PHE A 7 20.92 -6.93 -24.24
C PHE A 7 22.44 -6.72 -24.21
N SER A 8 23.00 -6.57 -23.02
CA SER A 8 24.46 -6.50 -22.84
C SER A 8 25.15 -7.80 -23.24
N LEU A 9 24.60 -8.95 -22.84
CA LEU A 9 25.10 -10.28 -23.21
C LEU A 9 24.97 -10.56 -24.72
N ALA A 10 23.92 -10.01 -25.36
CA ALA A 10 23.73 -10.10 -26.81
C ALA A 10 24.67 -9.18 -27.60
N GLY A 11 25.57 -8.42 -26.95
CA GLY A 11 26.52 -7.53 -27.60
C GLY A 11 25.93 -6.23 -28.16
N ILE A 12 24.69 -5.90 -27.83
CA ILE A 12 23.98 -4.70 -28.34
C ILE A 12 24.00 -3.60 -27.27
N GLY A 13 25.16 -2.96 -27.04
CA GLY A 13 25.37 -1.98 -25.98
C GLY A 13 24.46 -0.76 -26.06
N ILE A 14 24.12 -0.29 -27.26
CA ILE A 14 23.18 0.84 -27.45
C ILE A 14 21.78 0.45 -26.98
N ALA A 15 21.31 -0.76 -27.30
CA ALA A 15 20.02 -1.25 -26.84
C ALA A 15 19.99 -1.42 -25.30
N ALA A 16 21.07 -1.89 -24.70
CA ALA A 16 21.18 -1.99 -23.24
C ALA A 16 21.05 -0.62 -22.56
N SER A 17 21.69 0.42 -23.11
CA SER A 17 21.59 1.79 -22.58
C SER A 17 20.18 2.37 -22.73
N LEU A 18 19.55 2.16 -23.88
CA LEU A 18 18.17 2.61 -24.14
C LEU A 18 17.19 1.93 -23.18
N VAL A 19 17.30 0.62 -23.02
CA VAL A 19 16.44 -0.15 -22.10
C VAL A 19 16.67 0.31 -20.65
N ASN A 20 17.91 0.61 -20.26
CA ASN A 20 18.17 1.14 -18.92
C ASN A 20 17.50 2.51 -18.70
N PHE A 21 17.55 3.41 -19.68
CA PHE A 21 16.86 4.70 -19.64
C PHE A 21 15.34 4.52 -19.51
N VAL A 22 14.74 3.62 -20.28
CA VAL A 22 13.30 3.31 -20.20
C VAL A 22 12.93 2.74 -18.82
N VAL A 23 13.74 1.84 -18.27
CA VAL A 23 13.51 1.28 -16.93
C VAL A 23 13.57 2.37 -15.86
N LEU A 24 14.54 3.29 -15.94
CA LEU A 24 14.68 4.41 -14.99
C LEU A 24 13.48 5.36 -15.07
N THR A 25 13.09 5.77 -16.27
CA THR A 25 11.94 6.67 -16.47
C THR A 25 10.62 6.03 -16.03
N SER A 26 10.44 4.73 -16.29
CA SER A 26 9.28 3.95 -15.83
C SER A 26 9.24 3.87 -14.30
N ALA A 27 10.37 3.60 -13.66
CA ALA A 27 10.47 3.56 -12.20
C ALA A 27 10.16 4.92 -11.57
N ALA A 28 10.70 6.01 -12.14
CA ALA A 28 10.41 7.38 -11.69
C ALA A 28 8.93 7.74 -11.84
N SER A 29 8.31 7.36 -12.95
CA SER A 29 6.88 7.55 -13.19
C SER A 29 6.02 6.76 -12.18
N SER A 30 6.38 5.51 -11.91
CA SER A 30 5.70 4.67 -10.91
C SER A 30 5.82 5.25 -9.49
N ALA A 31 6.99 5.74 -9.12
CA ALA A 31 7.21 6.40 -7.82
C ALA A 31 6.36 7.66 -7.69
N ASN A 32 6.30 8.50 -8.74
CA ASN A 32 5.47 9.70 -8.77
C ASN A 32 3.98 9.36 -8.61
N SER A 33 3.48 8.34 -9.32
CA SER A 33 2.10 7.87 -9.20
C SER A 33 1.81 7.32 -7.80
N GLY A 34 2.76 6.60 -7.20
CA GLY A 34 2.67 6.10 -5.85
C GLY A 34 2.56 7.22 -4.81
N ILE A 35 3.41 8.25 -4.89
CA ILE A 35 3.37 9.43 -4.02
C ILE A 35 2.02 10.14 -4.15
N PHE A 36 1.55 10.36 -5.39
CA PHE A 36 0.28 11.01 -5.67
C PHE A 36 -0.90 10.25 -5.05
N SER A 37 -1.00 8.96 -5.30
CA SER A 37 -2.10 8.12 -4.80
C SER A 37 -2.07 8.01 -3.28
N THR A 38 -0.90 7.71 -2.70
CA THR A 38 -0.75 7.54 -1.25
C THR A 38 -1.06 8.83 -0.49
N SER A 39 -0.59 9.98 -0.97
CA SER A 39 -0.87 11.27 -0.32
C SER A 39 -2.38 11.58 -0.29
N ARG A 40 -3.12 11.22 -1.32
CA ARG A 40 -4.58 11.40 -1.36
C ARG A 40 -5.31 10.41 -0.46
N MET A 41 -4.83 9.17 -0.37
CA MET A 41 -5.38 8.18 0.59
C MET A 41 -5.15 8.63 2.04
N VAL A 42 -3.96 9.11 2.38
CA VAL A 42 -3.64 9.66 3.71
C VAL A 42 -4.53 10.87 4.03
N TYR A 43 -4.74 11.76 3.06
CA TYR A 43 -5.68 12.88 3.19
C TYR A 43 -7.10 12.39 3.47
N GLY A 44 -7.62 11.41 2.72
CA GLY A 44 -8.93 10.83 2.93
C GLY A 44 -9.07 10.23 4.34
N LEU A 45 -8.10 9.44 4.79
CA LEU A 45 -8.08 8.88 6.14
C LEU A 45 -8.11 9.97 7.23
N ALA A 46 -7.41 11.08 7.02
CA ALA A 46 -7.43 12.20 7.94
C ALA A 46 -8.78 12.93 7.96
N HIS A 47 -9.45 13.03 6.80
CA HIS A 47 -10.79 13.60 6.69
C HIS A 47 -11.84 12.73 7.39
N ASP A 48 -11.69 11.41 7.29
CA ASP A 48 -12.57 10.43 7.96
C ASP A 48 -12.26 10.26 9.46
N GLY A 49 -11.28 10.99 9.98
CA GLY A 49 -10.87 10.94 11.40
C GLY A 49 -10.02 9.72 11.77
N ALA A 50 -9.62 8.90 10.79
CA ALA A 50 -8.76 7.73 10.98
C ALA A 50 -7.26 8.05 10.98
N ALA A 51 -6.88 9.30 10.69
CA ALA A 51 -5.52 9.81 10.75
C ALA A 51 -5.47 11.21 11.41
N PRO A 52 -4.29 11.71 11.80
CA PRO A 52 -4.15 13.05 12.38
C PRO A 52 -4.73 14.14 11.48
N SER A 53 -5.54 15.03 12.05
CA SER A 53 -6.24 16.11 11.31
C SER A 53 -5.30 17.07 10.56
N ALA A 54 -4.04 17.16 10.98
CA ALA A 54 -3.03 17.95 10.28
C ALA A 54 -2.80 17.47 8.83
N LEU A 55 -2.98 16.17 8.55
CA LEU A 55 -2.81 15.57 7.24
C LEU A 55 -4.01 15.82 6.31
N GLY A 56 -5.15 16.23 6.87
CA GLY A 56 -6.38 16.59 6.15
C GLY A 56 -6.42 18.06 5.68
N LYS A 57 -5.32 18.83 5.79
CA LYS A 57 -5.27 20.22 5.33
C LYS A 57 -4.88 20.30 3.87
N LEU A 58 -5.66 21.09 3.10
CA LEU A 58 -5.35 21.43 1.71
C LEU A 58 -4.65 22.79 1.62
N THR A 59 -3.78 22.95 0.63
CA THR A 59 -3.25 24.24 0.21
C THR A 59 -4.31 25.05 -0.52
N LYS A 60 -4.03 26.32 -0.80
CA LYS A 60 -4.90 27.19 -1.63
C LYS A 60 -5.17 26.61 -3.04
N THR A 61 -4.29 25.76 -3.53
CA THR A 61 -4.39 25.07 -4.83
C THR A 61 -5.04 23.69 -4.74
N GLY A 62 -5.60 23.30 -3.58
CA GLY A 62 -6.28 22.02 -3.39
C GLY A 62 -5.34 20.80 -3.25
N VAL A 63 -4.05 21.03 -2.96
CA VAL A 63 -3.06 19.95 -2.77
C VAL A 63 -2.94 19.59 -1.28
N PRO A 64 -2.99 18.30 -0.89
CA PRO A 64 -2.79 17.86 0.49
C PRO A 64 -1.28 17.85 0.85
N ALA A 65 -0.69 19.05 1.03
CA ALA A 65 0.76 19.21 1.18
C ALA A 65 1.34 18.41 2.35
N ASN A 66 0.68 18.41 3.52
CA ASN A 66 1.18 17.69 4.68
C ASN A 66 1.21 16.16 4.46
N ALA A 67 0.18 15.62 3.80
CA ALA A 67 0.14 14.22 3.42
C ALA A 67 1.22 13.89 2.37
N LEU A 68 1.44 14.81 1.42
CA LEU A 68 2.49 14.69 0.42
C LEU A 68 3.89 14.68 1.07
N TYR A 69 4.16 15.62 1.99
CA TYR A 69 5.42 15.65 2.73
C TYR A 69 5.64 14.36 3.54
N LEU A 70 4.62 13.88 4.24
CA LEU A 70 4.72 12.61 4.97
C LEU A 70 5.10 11.45 4.04
N THR A 71 4.41 11.31 2.90
CA THR A 71 4.68 10.26 1.92
C THR A 71 6.10 10.36 1.36
N THR A 72 6.55 11.58 1.04
CA THR A 72 7.90 11.83 0.54
C THR A 72 8.97 11.52 1.59
N VAL A 73 8.76 11.91 2.84
CA VAL A 73 9.68 11.61 3.95
C VAL A 73 9.79 10.10 4.17
N MET A 74 8.68 9.36 4.12
CA MET A 74 8.69 7.91 4.23
C MET A 74 9.46 7.24 3.09
N LEU A 75 9.33 7.76 1.87
CA LEU A 75 10.09 7.30 0.72
C LEU A 75 11.59 7.59 0.88
N LEU A 76 11.96 8.79 1.35
CA LEU A 76 13.36 9.13 1.62
C LEU A 76 13.94 8.27 2.75
N PHE A 77 13.15 7.98 3.78
CA PHE A 77 13.57 7.11 4.87
C PHE A 77 13.86 5.68 4.36
N SER A 78 13.07 5.16 3.42
CA SER A 78 13.34 3.85 2.80
C SER A 78 14.65 3.85 2.02
N LEU A 79 15.05 4.97 1.39
CA LEU A 79 16.35 5.11 0.75
C LEU A 79 17.50 5.08 1.78
N VAL A 80 17.34 5.77 2.91
CA VAL A 80 18.36 5.74 3.99
C VAL A 80 18.54 4.32 4.51
N MET A 81 17.44 3.58 4.72
CA MET A 81 17.49 2.17 5.11
C MET A 81 18.22 1.29 4.08
N LEU A 82 18.04 1.59 2.79
CA LEU A 82 18.70 0.86 1.70
C LEU A 82 20.23 1.02 1.74
N TYR A 83 20.73 2.21 2.17
CA TYR A 83 22.16 2.52 2.26
C TYR A 83 22.79 2.15 3.61
N ALA A 84 21.99 2.04 4.68
CA ALA A 84 22.47 1.74 6.03
C ALA A 84 22.62 0.23 6.31
N GLY A 85 22.05 -0.63 5.47
CA GLY A 85 22.11 -2.08 5.61
C GLY A 85 23.39 -2.71 5.07
N ASN A 86 23.63 -3.98 5.40
CA ASN A 86 24.81 -4.75 4.98
C ASN A 86 24.86 -5.06 3.47
N GLY A 87 23.82 -4.70 2.72
CA GLY A 87 23.73 -4.86 1.27
C GLY A 87 22.47 -4.27 0.67
N ILE A 88 22.63 -3.49 -0.40
CA ILE A 88 21.50 -2.88 -1.13
C ILE A 88 20.49 -3.94 -1.62
N MET A 89 20.97 -5.11 -2.01
CA MET A 89 20.13 -6.20 -2.52
C MET A 89 19.29 -6.81 -1.41
N GLU A 90 19.83 -7.01 -0.23
CA GLU A 90 19.11 -7.56 0.92
C GLU A 90 17.99 -6.59 1.38
N ALA A 91 18.31 -5.32 1.56
CA ALA A 91 17.33 -4.29 1.90
C ALA A 91 16.22 -4.18 0.83
N PHE A 92 16.58 -4.25 -0.46
CA PHE A 92 15.60 -4.25 -1.54
C PHE A 92 14.67 -5.47 -1.47
N THR A 93 15.20 -6.65 -1.18
CA THR A 93 14.41 -7.88 -1.05
C THR A 93 13.42 -7.79 0.12
N VAL A 94 13.84 -7.27 1.28
CA VAL A 94 12.96 -7.07 2.44
C VAL A 94 11.85 -6.08 2.10
N VAL A 95 12.17 -4.92 1.55
CA VAL A 95 11.18 -3.89 1.20
C VAL A 95 10.17 -4.41 0.17
N THR A 96 10.63 -5.09 -0.87
CA THR A 96 9.74 -5.67 -1.89
C THR A 96 8.89 -6.81 -1.35
N SER A 97 9.40 -7.61 -0.43
CA SER A 97 8.64 -8.67 0.24
C SER A 97 7.51 -8.10 1.09
N VAL A 98 7.79 -7.06 1.90
CA VAL A 98 6.76 -6.36 2.68
C VAL A 98 5.71 -5.73 1.76
N ALA A 99 6.13 -5.06 0.69
CA ALA A 99 5.23 -4.45 -0.29
C ALA A 99 4.32 -5.49 -0.97
N SER A 100 4.88 -6.66 -1.32
CA SER A 100 4.12 -7.76 -1.90
C SER A 100 3.07 -8.31 -0.93
N MET A 101 3.41 -8.45 0.36
CA MET A 101 2.46 -8.86 1.41
C MET A 101 1.31 -7.87 1.56
N MET A 102 1.62 -6.56 1.56
CA MET A 102 0.58 -5.52 1.61
C MET A 102 -0.33 -5.55 0.38
N GLY A 103 0.22 -5.81 -0.80
CA GLY A 103 -0.54 -6.00 -2.03
C GLY A 103 -1.48 -7.21 -1.95
N ILE A 104 -0.97 -8.38 -1.54
CA ILE A 104 -1.76 -9.60 -1.36
C ILE A 104 -2.87 -9.37 -0.34
N PHE A 105 -2.57 -8.71 0.79
CA PHE A 105 -3.57 -8.36 1.79
C PHE A 105 -4.68 -7.48 1.20
N THR A 106 -4.31 -6.40 0.52
CA THR A 106 -5.27 -5.45 -0.08
C THR A 106 -6.18 -6.15 -1.09
N TRP A 107 -5.62 -6.94 -2.00
CA TRP A 107 -6.39 -7.68 -3.00
C TRP A 107 -7.27 -8.76 -2.36
N SER A 108 -6.80 -9.44 -1.32
CA SER A 108 -7.61 -10.37 -0.55
C SER A 108 -8.82 -9.67 0.09
N MET A 109 -8.60 -8.49 0.69
CA MET A 109 -9.67 -7.69 1.28
C MET A 109 -10.70 -7.23 0.22
N ILE A 110 -10.27 -6.89 -0.98
CA ILE A 110 -11.17 -6.54 -2.09
C ILE A 110 -12.05 -7.75 -2.47
N LEU A 111 -11.46 -8.95 -2.59
CA LEU A 111 -12.22 -10.17 -2.91
C LEU A 111 -13.20 -10.54 -1.79
N ILE A 112 -12.77 -10.45 -0.54
CA ILE A 112 -13.65 -10.68 0.63
C ILE A 112 -14.78 -9.67 0.66
N ALA A 113 -14.48 -8.38 0.46
CA ALA A 113 -15.48 -7.33 0.40
C ALA A 113 -16.51 -7.57 -0.73
N TYR A 114 -16.06 -8.03 -1.88
CA TYR A 114 -16.95 -8.41 -2.99
C TYR A 114 -17.87 -9.58 -2.59
N LEU A 115 -17.37 -10.62 -1.94
CA LEU A 115 -18.17 -11.75 -1.47
C LEU A 115 -19.22 -11.32 -0.45
N VAL A 116 -18.83 -10.46 0.50
CA VAL A 116 -19.75 -9.89 1.51
C VAL A 116 -20.78 -8.99 0.87
N TYR A 117 -20.37 -8.11 -0.05
CA TYR A 117 -21.27 -7.21 -0.78
C TYR A 117 -22.33 -8.00 -1.54
N ARG A 118 -21.93 -9.02 -2.28
CA ARG A 118 -22.82 -9.87 -3.04
C ARG A 118 -23.86 -10.60 -2.16
N LYS A 119 -23.43 -11.04 -0.97
CA LYS A 119 -24.33 -11.68 0.01
C LYS A 119 -25.28 -10.70 0.67
N LYS A 120 -24.80 -9.47 0.98
CA LYS A 120 -25.57 -8.47 1.74
C LYS A 120 -26.51 -7.64 0.86
N PHE A 121 -26.14 -7.42 -0.42
CA PHE A 121 -26.88 -6.57 -1.35
C PHE A 121 -27.09 -7.26 -2.71
N PRO A 122 -27.83 -8.39 -2.77
CA PRO A 122 -28.03 -9.16 -4.01
C PRO A 122 -28.69 -8.32 -5.10
N GLU A 123 -29.72 -7.53 -4.76
CA GLU A 123 -30.44 -6.68 -5.71
C GLU A 123 -29.54 -5.65 -6.41
N ARG A 124 -28.64 -5.02 -5.65
CA ARG A 124 -27.66 -4.06 -6.23
C ARG A 124 -26.65 -4.76 -7.13
N HIS A 125 -26.28 -5.99 -6.78
CA HIS A 125 -25.38 -6.79 -7.61
C HIS A 125 -26.08 -7.20 -8.92
N GLU A 126 -27.37 -7.53 -8.88
CA GLU A 126 -28.14 -7.86 -10.09
C GLU A 126 -28.35 -6.65 -11.01
N ALA A 127 -28.53 -5.47 -10.45
CA ALA A 127 -28.65 -4.22 -11.18
C ALA A 127 -27.33 -3.68 -11.76
N SER A 128 -26.17 -4.26 -11.40
CA SER A 128 -24.87 -3.81 -11.89
C SER A 128 -24.67 -4.18 -13.36
N GLU A 129 -24.26 -3.22 -14.17
CA GLU A 129 -23.94 -3.43 -15.60
C GLU A 129 -22.73 -4.33 -15.78
N TYR A 130 -21.73 -4.25 -14.89
CA TYR A 130 -20.52 -5.06 -14.94
C TYR A 130 -20.50 -6.07 -13.79
N LYS A 131 -20.43 -7.36 -14.15
CA LYS A 131 -20.36 -8.47 -13.21
C LYS A 131 -19.06 -9.25 -13.43
N MET A 132 -18.40 -9.61 -12.34
CA MET A 132 -17.20 -10.45 -12.40
C MET A 132 -17.55 -11.81 -13.00
N PRO A 133 -16.86 -12.28 -14.05
CA PRO A 133 -17.05 -13.61 -14.60
C PRO A 133 -16.87 -14.68 -13.52
N TRP A 134 -17.77 -15.67 -13.48
CA TRP A 134 -17.78 -16.74 -12.46
C TRP A 134 -17.83 -16.25 -10.99
N GLY A 135 -17.92 -14.97 -10.76
CA GLY A 135 -18.15 -14.24 -9.52
C GLY A 135 -17.60 -14.89 -8.25
N ILE A 136 -18.41 -15.71 -7.58
CA ILE A 136 -18.02 -16.36 -6.31
C ILE A 136 -16.85 -17.33 -6.50
N GLY A 137 -16.91 -18.19 -7.54
CA GLY A 137 -15.86 -19.19 -7.79
C GLY A 137 -14.50 -18.53 -8.04
N MET A 138 -14.48 -17.47 -8.85
CA MET A 138 -13.24 -16.74 -9.17
C MET A 138 -12.68 -15.99 -7.93
N SER A 139 -13.56 -15.47 -7.07
CA SER A 139 -13.11 -14.86 -5.81
C SER A 139 -12.45 -15.87 -4.86
N TRP A 140 -13.03 -17.06 -4.72
CA TRP A 140 -12.43 -18.12 -3.92
C TRP A 140 -11.13 -18.65 -4.54
N PHE A 141 -11.08 -18.81 -5.86
CA PHE A 141 -9.86 -19.17 -6.57
C PHE A 141 -8.75 -18.15 -6.30
N GLY A 142 -9.04 -16.84 -6.40
CA GLY A 142 -8.08 -15.79 -6.09
C GLY A 142 -7.59 -15.83 -4.65
N LEU A 143 -8.47 -16.05 -3.66
CA LEU A 143 -8.09 -16.17 -2.26
C LEU A 143 -7.19 -17.39 -2.00
N VAL A 144 -7.51 -18.53 -2.58
CA VAL A 144 -6.67 -19.74 -2.49
C VAL A 144 -5.31 -19.50 -3.15
N PHE A 145 -5.30 -18.87 -4.33
CA PHE A 145 -4.06 -18.50 -5.00
C PHE A 145 -3.18 -17.59 -4.12
N PHE A 146 -3.76 -16.58 -3.48
CA PHE A 146 -3.02 -15.71 -2.55
C PHE A 146 -2.51 -16.46 -1.32
N ALA A 147 -3.27 -17.40 -0.78
CA ALA A 147 -2.81 -18.26 0.31
C ALA A 147 -1.60 -19.12 -0.11
N VAL A 148 -1.64 -19.69 -1.32
CA VAL A 148 -0.51 -20.43 -1.89
C VAL A 148 0.70 -19.53 -2.10
N MET A 149 0.51 -18.29 -2.57
CA MET A 149 1.59 -17.32 -2.74
C MET A 149 2.26 -16.96 -1.39
N VAL A 150 1.46 -16.72 -0.34
CA VAL A 150 1.99 -16.47 1.02
C VAL A 150 2.77 -17.68 1.53
N TYR A 151 2.25 -18.89 1.31
CA TYR A 151 2.95 -20.11 1.67
C TYR A 151 4.27 -20.25 0.90
N ALA A 152 4.27 -20.02 -0.41
CA ALA A 152 5.49 -20.06 -1.22
C ALA A 152 6.54 -19.04 -0.75
N LEU A 153 6.13 -17.82 -0.40
CA LEU A 153 7.02 -16.79 0.14
C LEU A 153 7.61 -17.17 1.51
N SER A 154 6.90 -17.95 2.30
CA SER A 154 7.39 -18.43 3.61
C SER A 154 8.50 -19.48 3.50
N LEU A 155 8.64 -20.13 2.35
CA LEU A 155 9.67 -21.16 2.13
C LEU A 155 11.06 -20.57 1.84
N TYR A 156 11.13 -19.30 1.50
CA TYR A 156 12.40 -18.61 1.19
C TYR A 156 12.86 -17.76 2.37
N PRO A 157 14.06 -18.00 2.93
CA PRO A 157 14.57 -17.25 4.09
C PRO A 157 14.63 -15.74 3.85
N ASP A 158 14.97 -15.31 2.63
CA ASP A 158 15.11 -13.89 2.27
C ASP A 158 13.77 -13.14 2.33
N THR A 159 12.64 -13.82 2.10
CA THR A 159 11.30 -13.23 2.14
C THR A 159 10.61 -13.46 3.49
N ALA A 160 11.07 -14.43 4.29
CA ALA A 160 10.51 -14.76 5.60
C ALA A 160 10.59 -13.58 6.58
N VAL A 161 11.65 -12.77 6.50
CA VAL A 161 11.80 -11.53 7.30
C VAL A 161 10.67 -10.54 6.98
N GLY A 162 10.39 -10.31 5.70
CA GLY A 162 9.28 -9.46 5.27
C GLY A 162 7.92 -9.98 5.76
N LEU A 163 7.73 -11.29 5.71
CA LEU A 163 6.53 -11.95 6.21
C LEU A 163 6.36 -11.77 7.73
N ALA A 164 7.44 -11.90 8.50
CA ALA A 164 7.44 -11.72 9.96
C ALA A 164 7.20 -10.25 10.37
N LEU A 165 7.66 -9.28 9.58
CA LEU A 165 7.44 -7.85 9.83
C LEU A 165 5.99 -7.41 9.55
N THR A 166 5.28 -8.11 8.69
CA THR A 166 3.90 -7.77 8.30
C THR A 166 2.93 -7.74 9.50
N PRO A 167 2.85 -8.74 10.39
CA PRO A 167 1.98 -8.68 11.57
C PRO A 167 2.35 -7.52 12.51
N VAL A 168 3.64 -7.24 12.68
CA VAL A 168 4.12 -6.12 13.51
C VAL A 168 3.58 -4.80 12.98
N TRP A 169 3.58 -4.60 11.67
CA TRP A 169 3.01 -3.43 11.03
C TRP A 169 1.49 -3.30 11.30
N PHE A 170 0.72 -4.38 11.15
CA PHE A 170 -0.71 -4.36 11.44
C PHE A 170 -1.02 -4.08 12.91
N ILE A 171 -0.24 -4.64 13.83
CA ILE A 171 -0.37 -4.34 15.27
C ILE A 171 -0.08 -2.86 15.54
N ALA A 172 0.98 -2.31 14.94
CA ALA A 172 1.31 -0.89 15.08
C ALA A 172 0.18 0.02 14.55
N LEU A 173 -0.40 -0.34 13.40
CA LEU A 173 -1.55 0.40 12.84
C LEU A 173 -2.80 0.29 13.74
N ALA A 174 -3.10 -0.89 14.29
CA ALA A 174 -4.22 -1.09 15.19
C ALA A 174 -4.08 -0.26 16.47
N ILE A 175 -2.89 -0.26 17.07
CA ILE A 175 -2.59 0.57 18.25
C ILE A 175 -2.71 2.07 17.91
N GLY A 176 -2.16 2.49 16.78
CA GLY A 176 -2.26 3.88 16.32
C GLY A 176 -3.71 4.32 16.12
N TYR A 177 -4.52 3.50 15.49
CA TYR A 177 -5.96 3.73 15.29
C TYR A 177 -6.71 3.85 16.63
N GLU A 178 -6.47 2.93 17.57
CA GLU A 178 -7.11 2.96 18.89
C GLU A 178 -6.77 4.23 19.66
N ILE A 179 -5.50 4.66 19.64
CA ILE A 179 -5.05 5.90 20.28
C ILE A 179 -5.75 7.13 19.66
N LEU A 180 -5.86 7.17 18.33
CA LEU A 180 -6.53 8.28 17.63
C LEU A 180 -8.02 8.33 17.96
N THR A 181 -8.71 7.18 17.93
CA THR A 181 -10.15 7.08 18.20
C THR A 181 -10.46 7.52 19.63
N ARG A 182 -9.67 7.09 20.61
CA ARG A 182 -9.82 7.53 22.00
C ARG A 182 -9.60 9.04 22.18
N ARG A 183 -8.62 9.63 21.49
CA ARG A 183 -8.38 11.08 21.51
C ARG A 183 -9.55 11.87 20.90
N HIS A 184 -10.14 11.40 19.81
CA HIS A 184 -11.29 12.06 19.19
C HIS A 184 -12.54 11.94 20.06
N ALA A 185 -12.79 10.79 20.69
CA ALA A 185 -13.88 10.61 21.66
C ALA A 185 -13.74 11.56 22.86
N ALA A 186 -12.54 11.64 23.45
CA ALA A 186 -12.28 12.53 24.58
C ALA A 186 -12.47 14.02 24.21
N LYS A 187 -12.08 14.43 22.99
CA LYS A 187 -12.29 15.79 22.50
C LYS A 187 -13.78 16.11 22.31
N ARG A 188 -14.57 15.19 21.79
CA ARG A 188 -16.03 15.36 21.65
C ARG A 188 -16.72 15.54 22.99
N VAL A 189 -16.37 14.74 23.99
CA VAL A 189 -16.92 14.87 25.36
C VAL A 189 -16.59 16.24 25.97
N ARG A 190 -15.37 16.75 25.78
CA ARG A 190 -14.98 18.08 26.28
C ARG A 190 -15.76 19.22 25.62
N VAL A 191 -16.00 19.14 24.31
CA VAL A 191 -16.78 20.17 23.59
C VAL A 191 -18.22 20.20 24.08
N LEU A 192 -18.87 19.04 24.22
CA LEU A 192 -20.24 18.94 24.71
C LEU A 192 -20.36 19.40 26.18
N ALA A 193 -19.35 19.17 27.02
CA ALA A 193 -19.32 19.65 28.39
C ALA A 193 -19.19 21.18 28.48
N SER A 194 -18.49 21.82 27.52
CA SER A 194 -18.33 23.28 27.47
C SER A 194 -19.53 24.02 26.86
N GLU A 195 -20.38 23.35 26.11
CA GLU A 195 -21.63 23.93 25.57
C GLU A 195 -22.80 23.90 26.58
N ASN A 196 -22.67 23.08 27.65
CA ASN A 196 -23.69 22.96 28.70
C ASN A 196 -23.38 23.77 29.96
N THR A 197 -22.32 24.60 29.97
CA THR A 197 -21.96 25.57 31.02
C THR A 197 -22.08 26.99 30.52
#